data_f5a49aebb6e3818d235ab4e7e3f5ec31
#
_entry.id   f5a49aebb6e3818d235ab4e7e3f5ec31
#
_cell.length_a   1.000
_cell.length_b   1.000
_cell.length_c   1.000
_cell.angle_alpha   90.00
_cell.angle_beta   90.00
_cell.angle_gamma   90.00
#
_symmetry.space_group_name_H-M   'P 1'
#
loop_
_entity.id
_entity.type
_entity.pdbx_description
1 polymer ?
#
loop_
_entity_poly.entity_id
_entity_poly.type
_entity_poly.pdbx_seq_one_letter_code
_entity_poly.pdbx_strand_id
1 'polypeptide(L)'
;LRFKMVDAAINHTAVEVKAPEGRPSDYFGEKVFGREAMRKYLDKKTYAALLDTMEHRTPLTREIADSIAAGMRQWALEHGADHYTHWFQPLTGGTAEKHDAFAEPDGCGGVLEEFSGKLLVQQESDASSFPNGGIRNTFEARGYSAWDPASPAFIVDTTLCIPTVFISYTGEALDYKVPLLRSLTAVDKAATEVCRYFDRNVQKVFAYLGWEQEYFLVDESLWAVRPDLMLTGRTLMGHESAKNQQLEDHYFGAIPTRVMSFMKDLEYECLKLGIPVKTRHNEVAPNQFELAPVYEEANLANDHNQLLMTIMNKI
;
A
#
# COMPACT_ATOMS: atom_id res chain seq x y z
N LEU A 1 -27.28 4.83 -28.48
CA LEU A 1 -26.40 4.55 -27.36
C LEU A 1 -25.38 5.69 -27.16
N ARG A 2 -24.53 6.02 -28.18
CA ARG A 2 -23.49 7.04 -28.13
C ARG A 2 -23.96 8.41 -27.59
N PHE A 3 -25.09 8.91 -28.06
CA PHE A 3 -25.67 10.19 -27.60
C PHE A 3 -26.08 10.13 -26.12
N LYS A 4 -26.69 9.01 -25.68
CA LYS A 4 -27.02 8.83 -24.26
C LYS A 4 -25.78 8.82 -23.35
N MET A 5 -24.64 8.30 -23.84
CA MET A 5 -23.37 8.31 -23.13
C MET A 5 -22.82 9.74 -23.00
N VAL A 6 -22.87 10.50 -24.10
CA VAL A 6 -22.44 11.90 -24.10
C VAL A 6 -23.33 12.74 -23.16
N ASP A 7 -24.65 12.53 -23.22
CA ASP A 7 -25.60 13.20 -22.32
C ASP A 7 -25.32 12.87 -20.85
N ALA A 8 -25.01 11.60 -20.53
CA ALA A 8 -24.65 11.18 -19.18
C ALA A 8 -23.36 11.87 -18.70
N ALA A 9 -22.32 11.92 -19.55
CA ALA A 9 -21.06 12.58 -19.22
C ALA A 9 -21.23 14.09 -19.03
N ILE A 10 -22.02 14.77 -19.88
CA ILE A 10 -22.26 16.22 -19.78
C ILE A 10 -23.05 16.57 -18.52
N ASN A 11 -24.01 15.72 -18.14
CA ASN A 11 -24.87 15.96 -17.00
C ASN A 11 -24.34 15.37 -15.68
N HIS A 12 -23.18 14.70 -15.70
CA HIS A 12 -22.55 14.20 -14.50
C HIS A 12 -22.07 15.35 -13.62
N THR A 13 -22.61 15.42 -12.42
CA THR A 13 -22.17 16.41 -11.43
C THR A 13 -20.97 15.84 -10.68
N ALA A 14 -19.84 16.52 -10.74
CA ALA A 14 -18.66 16.13 -9.96
C ALA A 14 -18.99 16.14 -8.47
N VAL A 15 -18.51 15.15 -7.74
CA VAL A 15 -18.57 15.12 -6.28
C VAL A 15 -17.70 16.27 -5.76
N GLU A 16 -18.27 17.10 -4.89
CA GLU A 16 -17.52 18.18 -4.27
C GLU A 16 -16.57 17.59 -3.23
N VAL A 17 -15.28 17.72 -3.48
CA VAL A 17 -14.24 17.33 -2.54
C VAL A 17 -14.04 18.44 -1.54
N LYS A 18 -14.29 18.18 -0.26
CA LYS A 18 -13.99 19.12 0.81
C LYS A 18 -12.47 19.21 0.98
N ALA A 19 -11.97 20.45 0.97
CA ALA A 19 -10.57 20.67 1.30
C ALA A 19 -10.30 20.15 2.72
N PRO A 20 -9.17 19.47 2.97
CA PRO A 20 -8.80 19.04 4.31
C PRO A 20 -8.63 20.27 5.22
N GLU A 21 -9.06 20.14 6.47
CA GLU A 21 -8.77 21.11 7.50
C GLU A 21 -7.33 20.92 7.99
N GLY A 22 -6.58 22.00 8.17
CA GLY A 22 -5.20 21.95 8.65
C GLY A 22 -4.15 21.90 7.53
N ARG A 23 -2.92 21.71 7.94
CA ARG A 23 -1.75 21.60 7.06
C ARG A 23 -1.40 20.14 6.81
N PRO A 24 -0.74 19.79 5.70
CA PRO A 24 -0.26 18.42 5.48
C PRO A 24 0.51 17.83 6.66
N SER A 25 1.30 18.65 7.38
CA SER A 25 2.02 18.23 8.59
C SER A 25 1.12 17.83 9.76
N ASP A 26 -0.14 18.26 9.77
CA ASP A 26 -1.05 18.03 10.90
C ASP A 26 -1.72 16.65 10.80
N TYR A 27 -1.81 16.09 9.60
CA TYR A 27 -2.45 14.79 9.33
C TYR A 27 -1.54 13.76 8.63
N PHE A 28 -0.28 14.13 8.30
CA PHE A 28 0.65 13.20 7.66
C PHE A 28 0.92 11.98 8.54
N GLY A 29 0.60 10.79 8.02
CA GLY A 29 0.81 9.52 8.72
C GLY A 29 -0.14 9.26 9.89
N GLU A 30 -1.25 10.01 10.02
CA GLU A 30 -2.22 9.81 11.11
C GLU A 30 -2.80 8.39 11.16
N LYS A 31 -2.87 7.72 9.99
CA LYS A 31 -3.34 6.34 9.85
C LYS A 31 -2.21 5.31 9.78
N VAL A 32 -1.01 5.66 10.24
CA VAL A 32 0.16 4.79 10.21
C VAL A 32 0.67 4.52 11.62
N PHE A 33 0.91 3.25 11.94
CA PHE A 33 1.61 2.86 13.16
C PHE A 33 3.11 3.15 13.02
N GLY A 34 3.41 4.44 12.81
CA GLY A 34 4.75 4.97 12.62
C GLY A 34 5.49 5.19 13.94
N ARG A 35 6.70 5.77 13.87
CA ARG A 35 7.57 5.97 15.05
C ARG A 35 6.91 6.77 16.18
N GLU A 36 6.02 7.69 15.87
CA GLU A 36 5.29 8.48 16.87
C GLU A 36 4.26 7.61 17.59
N ALA A 37 3.42 6.86 16.86
CA ALA A 37 2.49 5.90 17.43
C ALA A 37 3.23 4.83 18.25
N MET A 38 4.31 4.26 17.73
CA MET A 38 5.13 3.29 18.44
C MET A 38 5.64 3.83 19.78
N ARG A 39 6.10 5.08 19.84
CA ARG A 39 6.55 5.71 21.11
C ARG A 39 5.42 5.92 22.11
N LYS A 40 4.21 6.16 21.64
CA LYS A 40 3.04 6.41 22.47
C LYS A 40 2.45 5.11 23.04
N TYR A 41 2.40 4.06 22.23
CA TYR A 41 1.67 2.83 22.56
C TYR A 41 2.57 1.67 23.00
N LEU A 42 3.91 1.77 22.86
CA LEU A 42 4.85 0.76 23.30
C LEU A 42 5.68 1.25 24.50
N ASP A 43 6.00 0.35 25.42
CA ASP A 43 6.98 0.64 26.44
C ASP A 43 8.38 0.82 25.84
N LYS A 44 9.29 1.42 26.58
CA LYS A 44 10.64 1.75 26.10
C LYS A 44 11.45 0.54 25.62
N LYS A 45 11.32 -0.60 26.29
CA LYS A 45 12.04 -1.84 25.97
C LYS A 45 11.51 -2.40 24.64
N THR A 46 10.21 -2.51 24.52
CA THR A 46 9.52 -2.99 23.32
C THR A 46 9.78 -2.09 22.13
N TYR A 47 9.70 -0.77 22.29
CA TYR A 47 10.03 0.19 21.25
C TYR A 47 11.47 0.05 20.75
N ALA A 48 12.46 -0.04 21.67
CA ALA A 48 13.85 -0.20 21.29
C ALA A 48 14.11 -1.52 20.55
N ALA A 49 13.50 -2.63 21.00
CA ALA A 49 13.62 -3.92 20.34
C ALA A 49 13.01 -3.91 18.93
N LEU A 50 11.85 -3.25 18.75
CA LEU A 50 11.22 -3.10 17.43
C LEU A 50 12.13 -2.29 16.49
N LEU A 51 12.69 -1.17 16.94
CA LEU A 51 13.63 -0.39 16.12
C LEU A 51 14.86 -1.21 15.71
N ASP A 52 15.42 -1.98 16.62
CA ASP A 52 16.56 -2.86 16.32
C ASP A 52 16.20 -3.93 15.28
N THR A 53 14.99 -4.48 15.37
CA THR A 53 14.47 -5.40 14.34
C THR A 53 14.31 -4.71 12.98
N MET A 54 13.76 -3.49 12.94
CA MET A 54 13.58 -2.72 11.70
C MET A 54 14.91 -2.36 11.03
N GLU A 55 15.91 -1.98 11.82
CA GLU A 55 17.19 -1.48 11.32
C GLU A 55 18.22 -2.59 11.07
N HIS A 56 18.28 -3.58 11.96
CA HIS A 56 19.29 -4.63 11.95
C HIS A 56 18.76 -6.04 11.72
N ARG A 57 17.42 -6.20 11.58
CA ARG A 57 16.75 -7.50 11.41
C ARG A 57 16.99 -8.46 12.57
N THR A 58 17.18 -7.94 13.78
CA THR A 58 17.29 -8.74 15.01
C THR A 58 15.97 -9.48 15.23
N PRO A 59 15.97 -10.81 15.45
CA PRO A 59 14.76 -11.56 15.68
C PRO A 59 14.01 -11.09 16.93
N LEU A 60 12.69 -10.98 16.83
CA LEU A 60 11.82 -10.68 17.96
C LEU A 60 11.61 -11.92 18.83
N THR A 61 11.63 -11.73 20.16
CA THR A 61 11.12 -12.75 21.07
C THR A 61 9.60 -12.74 21.09
N ARG A 62 8.98 -13.86 21.49
CA ARG A 62 7.51 -13.95 21.60
C ARG A 62 6.94 -12.89 22.52
N GLU A 63 7.58 -12.65 23.67
CA GLU A 63 7.16 -11.65 24.66
C GLU A 63 7.14 -10.24 24.07
N ILE A 64 8.17 -9.87 23.30
CA ILE A 64 8.23 -8.58 22.60
C ILE A 64 7.17 -8.49 21.54
N ALA A 65 6.95 -9.56 20.75
CA ALA A 65 5.91 -9.60 19.73
C ALA A 65 4.49 -9.44 20.34
N ASP A 66 4.21 -10.07 21.49
CA ASP A 66 2.93 -9.91 22.21
C ASP A 66 2.75 -8.47 22.68
N SER A 67 3.82 -7.83 23.18
CA SER A 67 3.78 -6.42 23.62
C SER A 67 3.54 -5.47 22.43
N ILE A 68 4.17 -5.73 21.28
CA ILE A 68 3.94 -4.93 20.06
C ILE A 68 2.49 -5.10 19.59
N ALA A 69 2.00 -6.34 19.53
CA ALA A 69 0.63 -6.63 19.10
C ALA A 69 -0.40 -5.94 20.00
N ALA A 70 -0.20 -5.94 21.30
CA ALA A 70 -1.08 -5.25 22.26
C ALA A 70 -1.12 -3.73 22.01
N GLY A 71 0.05 -3.09 21.84
CA GLY A 71 0.13 -1.66 21.55
C GLY A 71 -0.44 -1.29 20.20
N MET A 72 -0.19 -2.12 19.18
CA MET A 72 -0.72 -1.93 17.82
C MET A 72 -2.24 -2.08 17.80
N ARG A 73 -2.80 -3.08 18.50
CA ARG A 73 -4.24 -3.26 18.65
C ARG A 73 -4.88 -2.05 19.34
N GLN A 74 -4.32 -1.60 20.47
CA GLN A 74 -4.84 -0.43 21.16
C GLN A 74 -4.87 0.79 20.26
N TRP A 75 -3.79 1.04 19.54
CA TRP A 75 -3.74 2.13 18.56
C TRP A 75 -4.81 1.97 17.48
N ALA A 76 -4.95 0.78 16.92
CA ALA A 76 -5.90 0.51 15.85
C ALA A 76 -7.36 0.75 16.29
N LEU A 77 -7.74 0.23 17.48
CA LEU A 77 -9.08 0.43 18.05
C LEU A 77 -9.38 1.91 18.32
N GLU A 78 -8.41 2.66 18.86
CA GLU A 78 -8.55 4.11 19.09
C GLU A 78 -8.71 4.91 17.79
N HIS A 79 -8.24 4.36 16.64
CA HIS A 79 -8.39 4.94 15.30
C HIS A 79 -9.54 4.34 14.48
N GLY A 80 -10.43 3.57 15.15
CA GLY A 80 -11.67 3.06 14.56
C GLY A 80 -11.54 1.78 13.77
N ALA A 81 -10.43 1.06 13.87
CA ALA A 81 -10.31 -0.26 13.27
C ALA A 81 -11.00 -1.32 14.13
N ASP A 82 -11.74 -2.21 13.51
CA ASP A 82 -12.44 -3.35 14.11
C ASP A 82 -11.96 -4.70 13.56
N HIS A 83 -11.19 -4.68 12.49
CA HIS A 83 -10.59 -5.83 11.82
C HIS A 83 -9.10 -5.63 11.60
N TYR A 84 -8.40 -6.72 11.33
CA TYR A 84 -7.01 -6.73 10.86
C TYR A 84 -6.84 -7.66 9.68
N THR A 85 -5.85 -7.39 8.84
CA THR A 85 -5.45 -8.24 7.73
C THR A 85 -3.94 -8.27 7.55
N HIS A 86 -3.42 -9.40 7.10
CA HIS A 86 -2.04 -9.49 6.62
C HIS A 86 -2.01 -9.01 5.17
N TRP A 87 -1.60 -7.75 5.00
CA TRP A 87 -1.56 -7.09 3.72
C TRP A 87 -0.29 -7.48 2.97
N PHE A 88 -0.43 -8.04 1.80
CA PHE A 88 0.69 -8.30 0.90
C PHE A 88 0.50 -7.54 -0.39
N GLN A 89 1.62 -7.19 -1.01
CA GLN A 89 1.60 -6.49 -2.28
C GLN A 89 0.79 -7.30 -3.28
N PRO A 90 -0.36 -6.80 -3.75
CA PRO A 90 -1.17 -7.51 -4.70
C PRO A 90 -0.41 -7.64 -6.02
N LEU A 91 -0.45 -8.81 -6.62
CA LEU A 91 0.06 -9.04 -7.97
C LEU A 91 -0.81 -8.35 -9.01
N THR A 92 -2.05 -8.11 -8.68
CA THR A 92 -3.07 -7.38 -9.46
C THR A 92 -4.12 -6.85 -8.49
N GLY A 93 -4.98 -5.94 -8.91
CA GLY A 93 -6.10 -5.44 -8.11
C GLY A 93 -7.17 -6.48 -7.74
N GLY A 94 -6.92 -7.77 -7.97
CA GLY A 94 -7.83 -8.87 -7.65
C GLY A 94 -7.38 -9.74 -6.46
N THR A 95 -6.33 -9.35 -5.72
CA THR A 95 -5.92 -10.10 -4.53
C THR A 95 -6.95 -9.89 -3.41
N ALA A 96 -7.53 -10.97 -2.93
CA ALA A 96 -8.45 -10.97 -1.81
C ALA A 96 -7.69 -11.31 -0.52
N GLU A 97 -7.66 -10.36 0.41
CA GLU A 97 -7.08 -10.53 1.74
C GLU A 97 -8.14 -11.06 2.71
N LYS A 98 -7.69 -11.83 3.68
CA LYS A 98 -8.54 -12.31 4.75
C LYS A 98 -8.58 -11.25 5.86
N HIS A 99 -9.75 -10.70 6.12
CA HIS A 99 -9.98 -9.75 7.20
C HIS A 99 -10.56 -10.47 8.42
N ASP A 100 -9.82 -10.53 9.51
CA ASP A 100 -10.25 -11.12 10.77
C ASP A 100 -10.69 -10.01 11.74
N ALA A 101 -11.80 -10.23 12.45
CA ALA A 101 -12.24 -9.31 13.51
C ALA A 101 -11.30 -9.38 14.71
N PHE A 102 -11.10 -8.25 15.41
CA PHE A 102 -10.48 -8.29 16.73
C PHE A 102 -11.40 -8.93 17.78
N ALA A 103 -12.70 -8.94 17.52
CA ALA A 103 -13.72 -9.42 18.42
C ALA A 103 -13.71 -10.95 18.55
N GLU A 104 -13.41 -11.44 19.74
CA GLU A 104 -13.42 -12.88 20.10
C GLU A 104 -14.41 -13.13 21.25
N PRO A 105 -15.19 -14.25 21.22
CA PRO A 105 -16.06 -14.61 22.34
C PRO A 105 -15.25 -14.87 23.61
N ASP A 106 -15.68 -14.29 24.74
CA ASP A 106 -15.06 -14.51 26.05
C ASP A 106 -15.45 -15.83 26.74
N GLY A 107 -16.30 -16.64 26.09
CA GLY A 107 -16.83 -17.89 26.64
C GLY A 107 -17.90 -17.73 27.70
N CYS A 108 -18.24 -16.50 28.10
CA CYS A 108 -19.23 -16.20 29.11
C CYS A 108 -20.46 -15.43 28.59
N GLY A 109 -20.56 -15.31 27.26
CA GLY A 109 -21.63 -14.58 26.56
C GLY A 109 -21.28 -13.13 26.22
N GLY A 110 -20.06 -12.71 26.50
CA GLY A 110 -19.48 -11.42 26.10
C GLY A 110 -18.46 -11.59 24.96
N VAL A 111 -17.81 -10.46 24.63
CA VAL A 111 -16.79 -10.35 23.59
C VAL A 111 -15.61 -9.53 24.14
N LEU A 112 -14.42 -9.93 23.76
CA LEU A 112 -13.19 -9.17 24.03
C LEU A 112 -12.43 -8.95 22.73
N GLU A 113 -11.63 -7.91 22.65
CA GLU A 113 -10.74 -7.67 21.53
C GLU A 113 -9.41 -8.39 21.78
N GLU A 114 -9.07 -9.32 20.88
CA GLU A 114 -7.81 -10.06 20.93
C GLU A 114 -6.96 -9.82 19.69
N PHE A 115 -5.67 -9.63 19.90
CA PHE A 115 -4.65 -9.63 18.87
C PHE A 115 -3.30 -9.93 19.51
N SER A 116 -2.79 -11.13 19.31
CA SER A 116 -1.56 -11.61 19.93
C SER A 116 -0.35 -11.46 19.01
N GLY A 117 0.85 -11.54 19.59
CA GLY A 117 2.09 -11.55 18.83
C GLY A 117 2.17 -12.71 17.84
N LYS A 118 1.54 -13.84 18.12
CA LYS A 118 1.41 -14.94 17.16
C LYS A 118 0.63 -14.53 15.93
N LEU A 119 -0.48 -13.83 16.11
CA LEU A 119 -1.32 -13.33 15.01
C LEU A 119 -0.61 -12.23 14.23
N LEU A 120 0.21 -11.40 14.89
CA LEU A 120 1.00 -10.37 14.25
C LEU A 120 2.11 -10.95 13.37
N VAL A 121 2.93 -11.86 13.93
CA VAL A 121 4.22 -12.24 13.33
C VAL A 121 4.07 -13.25 12.21
N GLN A 122 3.19 -14.22 12.36
CA GLN A 122 3.06 -15.31 11.38
C GLN A 122 1.67 -15.91 11.38
N GLN A 123 1.16 -16.14 10.17
CA GLN A 123 -0.04 -16.94 9.94
C GLN A 123 0.23 -18.01 8.88
N GLU A 124 -0.60 -19.04 8.89
CA GLU A 124 -0.67 -20.02 7.82
C GLU A 124 -1.71 -19.57 6.80
N SER A 125 -1.24 -19.17 5.62
CA SER A 125 -2.05 -18.59 4.57
C SER A 125 -2.27 -19.57 3.42
N ASP A 126 -3.38 -19.37 2.69
CA ASP A 126 -3.72 -20.13 1.49
C ASP A 126 -3.48 -19.26 0.26
N ALA A 127 -2.72 -19.76 -0.71
CA ALA A 127 -2.46 -19.06 -1.98
C ALA A 127 -3.71 -18.87 -2.85
N SER A 128 -4.86 -19.42 -2.49
CA SER A 128 -6.14 -19.14 -3.15
C SER A 128 -6.52 -17.65 -3.10
N SER A 129 -5.96 -16.90 -2.14
CA SER A 129 -6.09 -15.44 -2.08
C SER A 129 -5.37 -14.71 -3.22
N PHE A 130 -4.44 -15.37 -3.92
CA PHE A 130 -3.74 -14.79 -5.07
C PHE A 130 -4.46 -15.10 -6.38
N PRO A 131 -4.42 -14.20 -7.37
CA PRO A 131 -5.13 -14.35 -8.65
C PRO A 131 -4.79 -15.65 -9.41
N ASN A 132 -3.60 -16.18 -9.24
CA ASN A 132 -3.13 -17.42 -9.88
C ASN A 132 -3.09 -18.63 -8.93
N GLY A 133 -3.61 -18.51 -7.72
CA GLY A 133 -3.58 -19.54 -6.69
C GLY A 133 -4.30 -20.84 -7.10
N GLY A 134 -5.38 -20.73 -7.86
CA GLY A 134 -6.18 -21.85 -8.33
C GLY A 134 -5.48 -22.77 -9.37
N ILE A 135 -4.34 -22.38 -9.91
CA ILE A 135 -3.56 -23.20 -10.86
C ILE A 135 -2.56 -24.09 -10.12
N ARG A 136 -2.31 -23.85 -8.83
CA ARG A 136 -1.32 -24.56 -8.03
C ARG A 136 -1.91 -25.81 -7.39
N ASN A 137 -1.07 -26.81 -7.18
CA ASN A 137 -1.41 -27.95 -6.34
C ASN A 137 -1.66 -27.47 -4.90
N THR A 138 -2.51 -28.17 -4.15
CA THR A 138 -2.83 -27.80 -2.76
C THR A 138 -1.59 -27.63 -1.88
N PHE A 139 -0.57 -28.44 -2.10
CA PHE A 139 0.71 -28.35 -1.40
C PHE A 139 1.46 -27.06 -1.69
N GLU A 140 1.47 -26.60 -2.94
CA GLU A 140 2.12 -25.36 -3.36
C GLU A 140 1.27 -24.13 -3.05
N ALA A 141 -0.03 -24.31 -2.85
CA ALA A 141 -0.97 -23.25 -2.56
C ALA A 141 -0.95 -22.81 -1.09
N ARG A 142 -0.22 -23.50 -0.23
CA ARG A 142 -0.12 -23.20 1.21
C ARG A 142 1.28 -22.78 1.59
N GLY A 143 1.36 -21.95 2.62
CA GLY A 143 2.62 -21.46 3.12
C GLY A 143 2.44 -20.61 4.37
N TYR A 144 3.45 -19.85 4.67
CA TYR A 144 3.46 -18.93 5.80
C TYR A 144 3.43 -17.49 5.31
N SER A 145 2.55 -16.69 5.88
CA SER A 145 2.68 -15.25 5.86
C SER A 145 3.50 -14.81 7.07
N ALA A 146 4.41 -13.87 6.87
CA ALA A 146 5.25 -13.33 7.93
C ALA A 146 5.26 -11.81 7.86
N TRP A 147 5.08 -11.17 9.02
CA TRP A 147 5.14 -9.73 9.14
C TRP A 147 6.48 -9.17 8.69
N ASP A 148 6.47 -8.09 7.92
CA ASP A 148 7.64 -7.29 7.60
C ASP A 148 7.69 -6.04 8.53
N PRO A 149 8.45 -6.07 9.62
CA PRO A 149 8.52 -4.96 10.54
C PRO A 149 9.20 -3.71 9.96
N ALA A 150 9.90 -3.81 8.84
CA ALA A 150 10.53 -2.68 8.16
C ALA A 150 9.51 -1.79 7.42
N SER A 151 8.28 -2.29 7.24
CA SER A 151 7.17 -1.52 6.68
C SER A 151 6.11 -1.31 7.76
N PRO A 152 5.73 -0.07 8.10
CA PRO A 152 4.80 0.19 9.20
C PRO A 152 3.39 -0.27 8.84
N ALA A 153 2.66 -0.81 9.84
CA ALA A 153 1.25 -1.11 9.71
C ALA A 153 0.42 0.18 9.55
N PHE A 154 -0.71 0.09 8.90
CA PHE A 154 -1.56 1.24 8.58
C PHE A 154 -3.05 0.86 8.62
N ILE A 155 -3.93 1.85 8.65
CA ILE A 155 -5.38 1.63 8.67
C ILE A 155 -6.00 2.10 7.36
N VAL A 156 -6.71 1.20 6.69
CA VAL A 156 -7.57 1.52 5.56
C VAL A 156 -9.01 1.18 5.94
N ASP A 157 -9.90 2.13 5.79
CA ASP A 157 -11.28 2.04 6.27
C ASP A 157 -11.32 1.71 7.77
N THR A 158 -11.84 0.54 8.16
CA THR A 158 -11.87 0.03 9.55
C THR A 158 -10.93 -1.16 9.77
N THR A 159 -9.94 -1.35 8.90
CA THR A 159 -9.05 -2.51 8.94
C THR A 159 -7.60 -2.10 9.18
N LEU A 160 -6.98 -2.69 10.20
CA LEU A 160 -5.53 -2.66 10.40
C LEU A 160 -4.84 -3.55 9.37
N CYS A 161 -4.07 -2.95 8.50
CA CYS A 161 -3.29 -3.63 7.47
C CYS A 161 -1.84 -3.83 7.94
N ILE A 162 -1.38 -5.07 7.96
CA ILE A 162 -0.06 -5.47 8.45
C ILE A 162 0.79 -5.89 7.24
N PRO A 163 1.80 -5.11 6.83
CA PRO A 163 2.66 -5.48 5.72
C PRO A 163 3.33 -6.83 5.92
N THR A 164 3.20 -7.70 4.95
CA THR A 164 3.49 -9.13 5.09
C THR A 164 4.17 -9.68 3.85
N VAL A 165 5.00 -10.70 4.03
CA VAL A 165 5.56 -11.54 2.98
C VAL A 165 4.88 -12.90 2.98
N PHE A 166 4.82 -13.57 1.82
CA PHE A 166 4.25 -14.89 1.70
C PHE A 166 5.27 -15.88 1.13
N ILE A 167 5.50 -16.97 1.86
CA ILE A 167 6.53 -17.98 1.58
C ILE A 167 5.88 -19.36 1.63
N SER A 168 6.19 -20.23 0.65
CA SER A 168 5.74 -21.63 0.66
C SER A 168 6.34 -22.42 1.82
N TYR A 169 5.79 -23.59 2.13
CA TYR A 169 6.37 -24.51 3.12
C TYR A 169 7.80 -24.93 2.80
N THR A 170 8.20 -24.87 1.53
CA THR A 170 9.54 -25.18 1.06
C THR A 170 10.46 -23.97 1.00
N GLY A 171 9.97 -22.78 1.36
CA GLY A 171 10.76 -21.53 1.44
C GLY A 171 10.82 -20.73 0.13
N GLU A 172 10.02 -21.09 -0.86
CA GLU A 172 9.92 -20.35 -2.12
C GLU A 172 9.06 -19.10 -1.93
N ALA A 173 9.42 -18.02 -2.64
CA ALA A 173 8.63 -16.80 -2.63
C ALA A 173 7.30 -17.05 -3.37
N LEU A 174 6.19 -16.70 -2.73
CA LEU A 174 4.84 -16.74 -3.32
C LEU A 174 4.29 -15.35 -3.63
N ASP A 175 5.02 -14.31 -3.25
CA ASP A 175 4.74 -12.91 -3.53
C ASP A 175 5.91 -12.21 -4.25
N TYR A 176 5.79 -10.92 -4.52
CA TYR A 176 6.87 -10.11 -5.11
C TYR A 176 7.74 -9.43 -4.05
N LYS A 177 7.30 -9.32 -2.81
CA LYS A 177 8.04 -8.64 -1.74
C LYS A 177 9.26 -9.45 -1.29
N VAL A 178 9.16 -10.77 -1.20
CA VAL A 178 10.30 -11.62 -0.82
C VAL A 178 11.49 -11.48 -1.80
N PRO A 179 11.32 -11.51 -3.12
CA PRO A 179 12.40 -11.23 -4.07
C PRO A 179 12.99 -9.82 -3.89
N LEU A 180 12.17 -8.81 -3.65
CA LEU A 180 12.61 -7.45 -3.38
C LEU A 180 13.52 -7.39 -2.14
N LEU A 181 13.07 -7.94 -1.01
CA LEU A 181 13.83 -7.95 0.25
C LEU A 181 15.16 -8.72 0.12
N ARG A 182 15.16 -9.82 -0.64
CA ARG A 182 16.39 -10.57 -0.96
C ARG A 182 17.35 -9.74 -1.81
N SER A 183 16.84 -9.04 -2.83
CA SER A 183 17.66 -8.17 -3.68
C SER A 183 18.25 -6.99 -2.90
N LEU A 184 17.50 -6.36 -2.01
CA LEU A 184 17.97 -5.30 -1.12
C LEU A 184 19.10 -5.79 -0.20
N THR A 185 18.97 -7.01 0.31
CA THR A 185 20.03 -7.63 1.13
C THR A 185 21.31 -7.88 0.32
N ALA A 186 21.17 -8.35 -0.92
CA ALA A 186 22.30 -8.60 -1.82
C ALA A 186 23.02 -7.31 -2.22
N VAL A 187 22.24 -6.27 -2.56
CA VAL A 187 22.78 -4.93 -2.91
C VAL A 187 23.48 -4.31 -1.71
N ASP A 188 22.86 -4.33 -0.52
CA ASP A 188 23.47 -3.80 0.71
C ASP A 188 24.84 -4.44 0.95
N LYS A 189 24.91 -5.76 0.91
CA LYS A 189 26.17 -6.50 1.11
C LYS A 189 27.26 -6.06 0.11
N ALA A 190 26.95 -6.08 -1.18
CA ALA A 190 27.93 -5.75 -2.22
C ALA A 190 28.33 -4.27 -2.18
N ALA A 191 27.37 -3.36 -2.02
CA ALA A 191 27.64 -1.93 -1.96
C ALA A 191 28.42 -1.53 -0.69
N THR A 192 28.11 -2.13 0.46
CA THR A 192 28.86 -1.91 1.70
C THR A 192 30.32 -2.33 1.56
N GLU A 193 30.59 -3.46 0.91
CA GLU A 193 31.98 -3.89 0.63
C GLU A 193 32.72 -2.85 -0.23
N VAL A 194 32.10 -2.32 -1.26
CA VAL A 194 32.70 -1.26 -2.11
C VAL A 194 32.88 0.05 -1.34
N CYS A 195 31.86 0.50 -0.60
CA CYS A 195 31.93 1.75 0.16
C CYS A 195 33.05 1.74 1.22
N ARG A 196 33.38 0.58 1.78
CA ARG A 196 34.46 0.43 2.77
C ARG A 196 35.85 0.68 2.22
N TYR A 197 36.04 0.70 0.91
CA TYR A 197 37.27 1.18 0.30
C TYR A 197 37.45 2.69 0.46
N PHE A 198 36.36 3.43 0.65
CA PHE A 198 36.38 4.90 0.82
C PHE A 198 36.20 5.30 2.30
N ASP A 199 35.29 4.61 3.01
CA ASP A 199 35.09 4.81 4.46
C ASP A 199 34.81 3.46 5.13
N ARG A 200 35.76 3.04 5.98
CA ARG A 200 35.71 1.76 6.71
C ARG A 200 34.61 1.67 7.75
N ASN A 201 34.01 2.80 8.12
CA ASN A 201 32.91 2.85 9.10
C ASN A 201 31.53 2.58 8.51
N VAL A 202 31.41 2.46 7.20
CA VAL A 202 30.13 2.14 6.56
C VAL A 202 29.64 0.77 7.02
N GLN A 203 28.44 0.76 7.63
CA GLN A 203 27.82 -0.45 8.16
C GLN A 203 26.73 -1.00 7.21
N LYS A 204 26.04 -0.11 6.51
CA LYS A 204 24.89 -0.45 5.68
C LYS A 204 24.72 0.54 4.52
N VAL A 205 24.24 0.04 3.39
CA VAL A 205 23.86 0.84 2.23
C VAL A 205 22.38 0.61 1.92
N PHE A 206 21.62 1.68 1.79
CA PHE A 206 20.21 1.64 1.49
C PHE A 206 19.97 1.96 0.01
N ALA A 207 19.11 1.19 -0.64
CA ALA A 207 18.56 1.54 -1.94
C ALA A 207 17.32 2.41 -1.75
N TYR A 208 17.26 3.52 -2.48
CA TYR A 208 16.12 4.43 -2.50
C TYR A 208 15.40 4.35 -3.85
N LEU A 209 14.10 4.54 -3.82
CA LEU A 209 13.22 4.53 -4.97
C LEU A 209 12.28 5.74 -4.94
N GLY A 210 12.28 6.53 -6.01
CA GLY A 210 11.21 7.47 -6.34
C GLY A 210 10.43 6.90 -7.50
N TRP A 211 9.23 6.46 -7.24
CA TRP A 211 8.34 5.96 -8.29
C TRP A 211 7.53 7.10 -8.90
N GLU A 212 7.06 6.90 -10.11
CA GLU A 212 6.14 7.77 -10.82
C GLU A 212 4.93 6.95 -11.19
N GLN A 213 3.75 7.31 -10.64
CA GLN A 213 2.53 6.64 -11.01
C GLN A 213 1.81 7.44 -12.08
N GLU A 214 1.91 6.97 -13.30
CA GLU A 214 1.14 7.50 -14.42
C GLU A 214 -0.22 6.82 -14.50
N TYR A 215 -1.25 7.56 -14.84
CA TYR A 215 -2.62 7.06 -14.92
C TYR A 215 -3.46 7.81 -15.94
N PHE A 216 -4.46 7.13 -16.48
CA PHE A 216 -5.50 7.74 -17.31
C PHE A 216 -6.78 7.90 -16.50
N LEU A 217 -7.41 9.07 -16.64
CA LEU A 217 -8.74 9.30 -16.08
C LEU A 217 -9.79 9.12 -17.16
N VAL A 218 -10.84 8.37 -16.86
CA VAL A 218 -11.99 8.13 -17.71
C VAL A 218 -13.23 8.56 -16.94
N ASP A 219 -14.12 9.33 -17.59
CA ASP A 219 -15.39 9.70 -16.98
C ASP A 219 -16.17 8.42 -16.61
N GLU A 220 -16.69 8.36 -15.38
CA GLU A 220 -17.40 7.20 -14.85
C GLU A 220 -18.60 6.80 -15.73
N SER A 221 -19.34 7.78 -16.25
CA SER A 221 -20.46 7.51 -17.13
C SER A 221 -20.05 6.91 -18.48
N LEU A 222 -18.85 7.24 -18.97
CA LEU A 222 -18.26 6.60 -20.15
C LEU A 222 -17.71 5.23 -19.83
N TRP A 223 -17.09 5.05 -18.66
CA TRP A 223 -16.63 3.76 -18.18
C TRP A 223 -17.77 2.75 -18.03
N ALA A 224 -18.89 3.15 -17.44
CA ALA A 224 -20.05 2.29 -17.17
C ALA A 224 -20.72 1.71 -18.45
N VAL A 225 -20.47 2.28 -19.62
CA VAL A 225 -20.97 1.80 -20.91
C VAL A 225 -19.91 1.09 -21.76
N ARG A 226 -18.72 0.90 -21.22
CA ARG A 226 -17.60 0.16 -21.82
C ARG A 226 -17.46 -1.20 -21.12
N PRO A 227 -18.00 -2.29 -21.71
CA PRO A 227 -17.97 -3.62 -21.09
C PRO A 227 -16.55 -4.11 -20.79
N ASP A 228 -15.59 -3.79 -21.63
CA ASP A 228 -14.18 -4.14 -21.41
C ASP A 228 -13.60 -3.44 -20.18
N LEU A 229 -13.79 -2.14 -20.01
CA LEU A 229 -13.33 -1.39 -18.84
C LEU A 229 -14.06 -1.84 -17.58
N MET A 230 -15.38 -1.99 -17.64
CA MET A 230 -16.19 -2.36 -16.48
C MET A 230 -15.90 -3.79 -16.00
N LEU A 231 -15.71 -4.74 -16.91
CA LEU A 231 -15.56 -6.16 -16.56
C LEU A 231 -14.11 -6.56 -16.32
N THR A 232 -13.14 -5.88 -16.93
CA THR A 232 -11.72 -6.30 -16.88
C THR A 232 -10.77 -5.24 -16.33
N GLY A 233 -11.26 -4.00 -16.12
CA GLY A 233 -10.41 -2.88 -15.67
C GLY A 233 -9.42 -2.39 -16.73
N ARG A 234 -9.52 -2.85 -17.98
CA ARG A 234 -8.58 -2.48 -19.06
C ARG A 234 -9.27 -2.41 -20.42
N THR A 235 -8.65 -1.68 -21.34
CA THR A 235 -9.12 -1.57 -22.73
C THR A 235 -8.84 -2.87 -23.49
N LEU A 236 -9.88 -3.51 -24.00
CA LEU A 236 -9.82 -4.68 -24.89
C LEU A 236 -10.38 -4.39 -26.28
N MET A 237 -11.19 -3.35 -26.39
CA MET A 237 -11.86 -2.94 -27.63
C MET A 237 -11.58 -1.48 -27.88
N GLY A 238 -11.54 -1.09 -29.13
CA GLY A 238 -11.44 0.30 -29.52
C GLY A 238 -10.39 0.52 -30.58
N HIS A 239 -9.99 1.76 -30.69
CA HIS A 239 -9.09 2.26 -31.71
C HIS A 239 -8.05 3.14 -31.04
N GLU A 240 -6.88 3.26 -31.60
CA GLU A 240 -5.85 4.19 -31.16
C GLU A 240 -6.38 5.63 -31.19
N SER A 241 -5.82 6.48 -30.32
CA SER A 241 -6.16 7.89 -30.31
C SER A 241 -5.89 8.51 -31.68
N ALA A 242 -6.80 9.38 -32.14
CA ALA A 242 -6.62 10.15 -33.37
C ALA A 242 -5.44 11.13 -33.28
N LYS A 243 -5.06 11.51 -32.07
CA LYS A 243 -3.86 12.30 -31.76
C LYS A 243 -2.86 11.42 -31.05
N ASN A 244 -1.62 11.44 -31.50
CA ASN A 244 -0.51 10.78 -30.85
C ASN A 244 0.20 11.74 -29.86
N GLN A 245 1.12 11.24 -29.07
CA GLN A 245 1.89 12.01 -28.09
C GLN A 245 2.73 13.14 -28.71
N GLN A 246 3.13 13.01 -29.97
CA GLN A 246 4.01 13.97 -30.62
C GLN A 246 3.31 15.30 -30.99
N LEU A 247 1.99 15.28 -31.10
CA LEU A 247 1.17 16.44 -31.47
C LEU A 247 0.38 17.01 -30.29
N GLU A 248 0.58 16.48 -29.09
CA GLU A 248 -0.18 16.87 -27.91
C GLU A 248 0.63 17.75 -26.98
N ASP A 249 0.09 18.93 -26.72
CA ASP A 249 0.69 19.95 -25.81
C ASP A 249 0.18 19.81 -24.37
N HIS A 250 -0.46 18.72 -24.05
CA HIS A 250 -1.08 18.47 -22.75
C HIS A 250 -0.06 18.49 -21.59
N TYR A 251 1.15 17.98 -21.82
CA TYR A 251 2.23 17.92 -20.84
C TYR A 251 2.54 19.28 -20.19
N PHE A 252 2.60 20.33 -20.97
CA PHE A 252 2.88 21.70 -20.52
C PHE A 252 1.62 22.51 -20.23
N GLY A 253 0.45 21.96 -20.42
CA GLY A 253 -0.83 22.60 -20.20
C GLY A 253 -1.18 22.75 -18.73
N ALA A 254 -2.19 23.54 -18.45
CA ALA A 254 -2.80 23.61 -17.11
C ALA A 254 -3.55 22.32 -16.79
N ILE A 255 -3.44 21.84 -15.57
CA ILE A 255 -4.24 20.72 -15.09
C ILE A 255 -5.71 21.12 -15.07
N PRO A 256 -6.62 20.38 -15.74
CA PRO A 256 -8.04 20.69 -15.75
C PRO A 256 -8.61 20.71 -14.32
N THR A 257 -9.52 21.63 -14.04
CA THR A 257 -10.09 21.82 -12.68
C THR A 257 -10.69 20.53 -12.10
N ARG A 258 -11.37 19.75 -12.91
CA ARG A 258 -11.96 18.47 -12.50
C ARG A 258 -10.89 17.45 -12.10
N VAL A 259 -9.81 17.39 -12.85
CA VAL A 259 -8.64 16.53 -12.56
C VAL A 259 -7.92 17.00 -11.31
N MET A 260 -7.75 18.31 -11.16
CA MET A 260 -7.14 18.89 -9.96
C MET A 260 -7.93 18.55 -8.69
N SER A 261 -9.27 18.47 -8.77
CA SER A 261 -10.10 18.04 -7.63
C SER A 261 -9.80 16.61 -7.24
N PHE A 262 -9.75 15.68 -8.20
CA PHE A 262 -9.33 14.30 -7.96
C PHE A 262 -7.92 14.22 -7.36
N MET A 263 -6.96 14.94 -7.93
CA MET A 263 -5.58 14.93 -7.44
C MET A 263 -5.45 15.43 -6.00
N LYS A 264 -6.26 16.42 -5.59
CA LYS A 264 -6.28 16.92 -4.22
C LYS A 264 -6.82 15.90 -3.23
N ASP A 265 -7.89 15.20 -3.60
CA ASP A 265 -8.49 14.17 -2.78
C ASP A 265 -7.54 12.98 -2.61
N LEU A 266 -6.98 12.51 -3.73
CA LEU A 266 -5.96 11.45 -3.73
C LEU A 266 -4.76 11.82 -2.85
N GLU A 267 -4.21 13.02 -2.99
CA GLU A 267 -3.08 13.49 -2.18
C GLU A 267 -3.42 13.49 -0.68
N TYR A 268 -4.61 13.95 -0.32
CA TYR A 268 -5.05 13.98 1.07
C TYR A 268 -5.11 12.57 1.68
N GLU A 269 -5.74 11.62 1.00
CA GLU A 269 -5.80 10.22 1.46
C GLU A 269 -4.41 9.57 1.53
N CYS A 270 -3.54 9.85 0.55
CA CYS A 270 -2.16 9.38 0.56
C CYS A 270 -1.36 9.91 1.75
N LEU A 271 -1.45 11.19 2.03
CA LEU A 271 -0.71 11.83 3.14
C LEU A 271 -1.13 11.26 4.49
N LYS A 272 -2.40 10.96 4.72
CA LYS A 272 -2.87 10.29 5.95
C LYS A 272 -2.22 8.91 6.13
N LEU A 273 -1.94 8.23 5.03
CA LEU A 273 -1.28 6.93 5.00
C LEU A 273 0.26 7.02 4.94
N GLY A 274 0.81 8.22 5.14
CA GLY A 274 2.25 8.43 5.19
C GLY A 274 2.95 8.39 3.83
N ILE A 275 2.21 8.35 2.72
CA ILE A 275 2.78 8.39 1.37
C ILE A 275 3.20 9.83 1.08
N PRO A 276 4.50 10.12 0.87
CA PRO A 276 5.01 11.48 0.76
C PRO A 276 4.80 12.07 -0.64
N VAL A 277 3.54 12.22 -1.04
CA VAL A 277 3.16 12.79 -2.34
C VAL A 277 3.78 14.18 -2.52
N LYS A 278 4.34 14.43 -3.71
CA LYS A 278 5.05 15.67 -4.01
C LYS A 278 4.53 16.37 -5.24
N THR A 279 4.23 15.65 -6.31
CA THR A 279 3.95 16.22 -7.62
C THR A 279 2.58 15.83 -8.12
N ARG A 280 1.85 16.83 -8.64
CA ARG A 280 0.66 16.66 -9.48
C ARG A 280 1.04 17.13 -10.87
N HIS A 281 0.86 16.29 -11.87
CA HIS A 281 1.39 16.57 -13.20
C HIS A 281 0.47 16.09 -14.31
N ASN A 282 0.53 16.78 -15.46
CA ASN A 282 0.01 16.28 -16.72
C ASN A 282 1.08 15.43 -17.38
N GLU A 283 0.68 14.29 -17.96
CA GLU A 283 1.55 13.46 -18.76
C GLU A 283 1.34 13.67 -20.28
N VAL A 284 2.19 13.03 -21.10
CA VAL A 284 2.29 13.34 -22.53
C VAL A 284 1.05 12.94 -23.32
N ALA A 285 0.42 11.81 -22.99
CA ALA A 285 -0.75 11.36 -23.71
C ALA A 285 -2.03 12.10 -23.29
N PRO A 286 -2.98 12.30 -24.20
CA PRO A 286 -4.27 12.90 -23.85
C PRO A 286 -4.93 12.17 -22.69
N ASN A 287 -5.32 12.92 -21.65
CA ASN A 287 -5.94 12.43 -20.43
C ASN A 287 -5.07 11.52 -19.56
N GLN A 288 -3.77 11.58 -19.75
CA GLN A 288 -2.77 10.94 -18.91
C GLN A 288 -2.23 11.96 -17.90
N PHE A 289 -2.09 11.50 -16.66
CA PHE A 289 -1.64 12.31 -15.52
C PHE A 289 -0.67 11.51 -14.68
N GLU A 290 0.04 12.19 -13.79
CA GLU A 290 1.05 11.60 -12.95
C GLU A 290 0.92 12.07 -11.50
N LEU A 291 1.31 11.18 -10.60
CA LEU A 291 1.61 11.49 -9.21
C LEU A 291 2.99 10.91 -8.88
N ALA A 292 3.88 11.77 -8.37
CA ALA A 292 5.20 11.37 -7.91
C ALA A 292 5.41 11.74 -6.44
N PRO A 293 6.00 10.85 -5.61
CA PRO A 293 6.36 11.14 -4.22
C PRO A 293 7.78 11.69 -4.09
N VAL A 294 8.15 12.05 -2.88
CA VAL A 294 9.56 12.09 -2.48
C VAL A 294 10.06 10.65 -2.40
N TYR A 295 11.29 10.39 -2.86
CA TYR A 295 11.90 9.07 -2.80
C TYR A 295 12.06 8.58 -1.34
N GLU A 296 11.89 7.28 -1.16
CA GLU A 296 11.99 6.59 0.12
C GLU A 296 12.86 5.34 0.00
N GLU A 297 13.13 4.66 1.11
CA GLU A 297 13.75 3.34 1.08
C GLU A 297 12.90 2.39 0.21
N ALA A 298 13.56 1.61 -0.64
CA ALA A 298 12.89 0.93 -1.76
C ALA A 298 11.80 -0.07 -1.35
N ASN A 299 11.91 -0.70 -0.17
CA ASN A 299 10.85 -1.57 0.34
C ASN A 299 9.57 -0.78 0.66
N LEU A 300 9.71 0.30 1.44
CA LEU A 300 8.60 1.17 1.82
C LEU A 300 8.02 1.88 0.59
N ALA A 301 8.88 2.40 -0.28
CA ALA A 301 8.46 3.06 -1.52
C ALA A 301 7.59 2.15 -2.39
N ASN A 302 7.96 0.87 -2.50
CA ASN A 302 7.17 -0.09 -3.26
C ASN A 302 5.81 -0.39 -2.61
N ASP A 303 5.75 -0.55 -1.28
CA ASP A 303 4.49 -0.70 -0.56
C ASP A 303 3.59 0.53 -0.76
N HIS A 304 4.14 1.73 -0.68
CA HIS A 304 3.40 2.97 -0.91
C HIS A 304 2.83 3.07 -2.33
N ASN A 305 3.58 2.62 -3.34
CA ASN A 305 3.05 2.62 -4.72
C ASN A 305 1.88 1.63 -4.88
N GLN A 306 1.99 0.43 -4.30
CA GLN A 306 0.90 -0.55 -4.32
C GLN A 306 -0.34 -0.03 -3.58
N LEU A 307 -0.14 0.59 -2.42
CA LEU A 307 -1.21 1.19 -1.63
C LEU A 307 -1.88 2.35 -2.38
N LEU A 308 -1.07 3.21 -3.03
CA LEU A 308 -1.59 4.30 -3.87
C LEU A 308 -2.55 3.79 -4.94
N MET A 309 -2.18 2.73 -5.68
CA MET A 309 -3.05 2.18 -6.72
C MET A 309 -4.38 1.68 -6.16
N THR A 310 -4.38 1.15 -4.94
CA THR A 310 -5.61 0.76 -4.24
C THR A 310 -6.46 1.98 -3.89
N ILE A 311 -5.84 3.06 -3.39
CA ILE A 311 -6.54 4.31 -3.04
C ILE A 311 -7.14 4.95 -4.29
N MET A 312 -6.38 5.01 -5.39
CA MET A 312 -6.85 5.57 -6.67
C MET A 312 -8.14 4.92 -7.18
N ASN A 313 -8.29 3.62 -6.94
CA ASN A 313 -9.50 2.90 -7.33
C ASN A 313 -10.68 3.12 -6.37
N LYS A 314 -10.44 3.66 -5.17
CA LYS A 314 -11.49 3.93 -4.16
C LYS A 314 -12.05 5.35 -4.23
N ILE A 315 -11.25 6.31 -4.70
CA ILE A 315 -11.60 7.72 -4.86
C ILE A 315 -12.31 7.94 -6.19
#